data_6a633097a37c70f2fc682f3d228fb4bf
#
_entry.id   6a633097a37c70f2fc682f3d228fb4bf
#
_cell.length_a   1.000
_cell.length_b   1.000
_cell.length_c   1.000
_cell.angle_alpha   90.00
_cell.angle_beta   90.00
_cell.angle_gamma   90.00
#
_symmetry.space_group_name_H-M   'P 1'
#
loop_
_entity.id
_entity.type
_entity.pdbx_description
1 polymer ?
#
loop_
_entity_poly.entity_id
_entity_poly.type
_entity_poly.pdbx_seq_one_letter_code
_entity_poly.pdbx_strand_id
1 'polypeptide(L)'
;MGYRSEVAIKCEEKAFEMLRETYKRVDLVPDKVYKDGDCFILYWDWIKWYEDYDDISAIEEVMSKLDRLNDTTGYGYRFMRLGENDDDVEIRQNNYDIELWMIRKIDIPDGLEEIEK
;
A
#
# COMPACT_ATOMS: atom_id res chain seq x y z
N MET A 1 10.13 -20.91 7.74
CA MET A 1 10.18 -19.85 6.72
C MET A 1 8.80 -19.63 6.18
N GLY A 2 8.38 -18.38 6.09
CA GLY A 2 7.07 -18.04 5.58
C GLY A 2 7.14 -17.54 4.14
N TYR A 3 6.01 -17.55 3.49
CA TYR A 3 5.83 -16.97 2.17
C TYR A 3 5.87 -15.46 2.28
N ARG A 4 6.65 -14.80 1.42
CA ARG A 4 6.82 -13.35 1.47
C ARG A 4 6.34 -12.68 0.18
N SER A 5 5.99 -11.42 0.32
CA SER A 5 5.48 -10.63 -0.80
C SER A 5 6.13 -9.25 -0.81
N GLU A 6 6.18 -8.66 -1.99
CA GLU A 6 6.45 -7.24 -2.17
C GLU A 6 5.09 -6.54 -2.16
N VAL A 7 4.93 -5.46 -1.38
CA VAL A 7 3.65 -4.78 -1.21
C VAL A 7 3.83 -3.28 -1.38
N ALA A 8 2.92 -2.66 -2.11
CA ALA A 8 2.88 -1.21 -2.23
C ALA A 8 1.44 -0.71 -2.17
N ILE A 9 1.26 0.44 -1.55
CA ILE A 9 -0.02 1.14 -1.54
C ILE A 9 0.24 2.57 -1.99
N LYS A 10 -0.31 2.95 -3.13
CA LYS A 10 -0.33 4.34 -3.58
C LYS A 10 -1.67 4.94 -3.18
N CYS A 11 -1.65 6.10 -2.53
CA CYS A 11 -2.84 6.67 -1.92
C CYS A 11 -2.81 8.18 -1.90
N GLU A 12 -4.00 8.78 -1.85
CA GLU A 12 -4.17 10.20 -1.68
C GLU A 12 -3.90 10.60 -0.22
N GLU A 13 -3.85 11.91 0.05
CA GLU A 13 -3.38 12.44 1.32
C GLU A 13 -4.17 11.95 2.54
N LYS A 14 -5.50 11.99 2.47
CA LYS A 14 -6.33 11.57 3.62
C LYS A 14 -6.25 10.07 3.85
N ALA A 15 -6.19 9.30 2.78
CA ALA A 15 -5.95 7.86 2.87
C ALA A 15 -4.59 7.57 3.49
N PHE A 16 -3.56 8.31 3.08
CA PHE A 16 -2.23 8.18 3.65
C PHE A 16 -2.21 8.44 5.16
N GLU A 17 -2.91 9.48 5.61
CA GLU A 17 -2.99 9.79 7.04
C GLU A 17 -3.60 8.65 7.84
N MET A 18 -4.68 8.05 7.34
CA MET A 18 -5.32 6.90 7.98
C MET A 18 -4.39 5.68 8.02
N LEU A 19 -3.72 5.40 6.92
CA LEU A 19 -2.79 4.27 6.83
C LEU A 19 -1.59 4.49 7.75
N ARG A 20 -1.03 5.71 7.77
CA ARG A 20 0.13 6.03 8.60
C ARG A 20 -0.18 5.88 10.09
N GLU A 21 -1.31 6.39 10.53
CA GLU A 21 -1.74 6.23 11.92
C GLU A 21 -1.82 4.75 12.27
N THR A 22 -2.38 3.95 11.40
CA THR A 22 -2.55 2.52 11.63
C THR A 22 -1.23 1.77 11.63
N TYR A 23 -0.36 1.99 10.63
CA TYR A 23 0.89 1.21 10.57
C TYR A 23 1.84 1.58 11.72
N LYS A 24 1.77 2.80 12.23
CA LYS A 24 2.53 3.17 13.43
C LYS A 24 1.98 2.50 14.67
N ARG A 25 0.65 2.44 14.78
CA ARG A 25 -0.03 1.84 15.93
C ARG A 25 0.24 0.34 16.04
N VAL A 26 0.25 -0.37 14.91
CA VAL A 26 0.44 -1.82 14.90
C VAL A 26 1.88 -2.24 14.60
N ASP A 27 2.80 -1.28 14.52
CA ASP A 27 4.22 -1.53 14.25
C ASP A 27 4.45 -2.28 12.93
N LEU A 28 3.77 -1.84 11.88
CA LEU A 28 3.91 -2.37 10.52
C LEU A 28 4.42 -1.27 9.59
N VAL A 29 5.49 -0.59 9.98
CA VAL A 29 6.02 0.56 9.26
C VAL A 29 6.60 0.12 7.91
N PRO A 30 6.24 0.80 6.79
CA PRO A 30 6.82 0.48 5.49
C PRO A 30 8.34 0.63 5.49
N ASP A 31 9.01 -0.07 4.59
CA ASP A 31 10.45 0.09 4.40
C ASP A 31 10.76 1.47 3.84
N LYS A 32 9.91 1.97 2.95
CA LYS A 32 10.05 3.29 2.36
C LYS A 32 8.70 3.93 2.11
N VAL A 33 8.65 5.26 2.15
CA VAL A 33 7.49 6.05 1.78
C VAL A 33 7.94 7.13 0.80
N TYR A 34 7.24 7.23 -0.32
CA TYR A 34 7.54 8.21 -1.36
C TYR A 34 6.40 9.18 -1.53
N LYS A 35 6.73 10.40 -1.95
CA LYS A 35 5.74 11.36 -2.37
C LYS A 35 5.73 11.43 -3.90
N ASP A 36 4.56 11.28 -4.50
CA ASP A 36 4.37 11.31 -5.95
C ASP A 36 3.23 12.30 -6.26
N GLY A 37 3.57 13.56 -6.49
CA GLY A 37 2.58 14.62 -6.69
C GLY A 37 1.71 14.77 -5.44
N ASP A 38 0.40 14.60 -5.62
CA ASP A 38 -0.56 14.66 -4.52
C ASP A 38 -0.76 13.32 -3.82
N CYS A 39 -0.06 12.29 -4.28
CA CYS A 39 -0.17 10.94 -3.74
C CYS A 39 1.06 10.54 -2.96
N PHE A 40 0.92 9.47 -2.18
CA PHE A 40 2.01 8.88 -1.41
C PHE A 40 2.08 7.39 -1.74
N ILE A 41 3.30 6.84 -1.78
CA ILE A 41 3.51 5.41 -2.02
C ILE A 41 4.16 4.82 -0.79
N LEU A 42 3.46 3.87 -0.17
CA LEU A 42 3.95 3.07 0.95
C LEU A 42 4.51 1.79 0.36
N TYR A 43 5.73 1.43 0.73
CA TYR A 43 6.42 0.29 0.12
C TYR A 43 7.01 -0.63 1.19
N TRP A 44 6.61 -1.90 1.14
CA TRP A 44 7.18 -2.98 1.96
C TRP A 44 7.92 -3.92 1.03
N ASP A 45 9.21 -4.11 1.28
CA ASP A 45 10.06 -4.99 0.49
C ASP A 45 10.14 -6.34 1.21
N TRP A 46 9.52 -7.36 0.62
CA TRP A 46 9.66 -8.75 1.04
C TRP A 46 9.13 -9.02 2.45
N ILE A 47 7.83 -8.85 2.63
CA ILE A 47 7.12 -8.97 3.91
C ILE A 47 6.19 -10.18 3.91
N LYS A 48 5.96 -10.77 5.09
CA LYS A 48 4.93 -11.80 5.29
C LYS A 48 3.57 -11.12 5.38
N TRP A 49 2.87 -11.07 4.26
CA TRP A 49 1.56 -10.42 4.19
C TRP A 49 0.46 -11.45 4.34
N TYR A 50 0.17 -11.85 5.59
CA TYR A 50 -0.88 -12.81 5.92
C TYR A 50 -2.06 -12.10 6.58
N GLU A 51 -3.23 -12.25 6.00
CA GLU A 51 -4.44 -11.55 6.44
C GLU A 51 -4.85 -11.88 7.87
N ASP A 52 -4.50 -13.05 8.37
CA ASP A 52 -4.79 -13.46 9.74
C ASP A 52 -3.83 -12.88 10.78
N TYR A 53 -2.77 -12.21 10.36
CA TYR A 53 -1.92 -11.46 11.28
C TYR A 53 -2.64 -10.16 11.69
N ASP A 54 -2.61 -9.84 12.98
CA ASP A 54 -3.33 -8.66 13.51
C ASP A 54 -2.88 -7.35 12.88
N ASP A 55 -1.60 -7.19 12.62
CA ASP A 55 -1.06 -5.98 12.00
C ASP A 55 -1.50 -5.84 10.53
N ILE A 56 -1.43 -6.94 9.79
CA ILE A 56 -1.88 -6.98 8.39
C ILE A 56 -3.40 -6.75 8.33
N SER A 57 -4.14 -7.42 9.20
CA SER A 57 -5.60 -7.26 9.29
C SER A 57 -5.99 -5.81 9.56
N ALA A 58 -5.22 -5.09 10.37
CA ALA A 58 -5.49 -3.68 10.66
C ALA A 58 -5.36 -2.82 9.39
N ILE A 59 -4.37 -3.07 8.55
CA ILE A 59 -4.18 -2.35 7.28
C ILE A 59 -5.31 -2.73 6.31
N GLU A 60 -5.64 -4.00 6.21
CA GLU A 60 -6.75 -4.46 5.35
C GLU A 60 -8.08 -3.80 5.77
N GLU A 61 -8.29 -3.63 7.07
CA GLU A 61 -9.49 -2.97 7.58
C GLU A 61 -9.54 -1.49 7.17
N VAL A 62 -8.39 -0.80 7.17
CA VAL A 62 -8.33 0.59 6.69
C VAL A 62 -8.72 0.65 5.23
N MET A 63 -8.22 -0.28 4.40
CA MET A 63 -8.61 -0.33 2.99
C MET A 63 -10.12 -0.55 2.83
N SER A 64 -10.72 -1.36 3.68
CA SER A 64 -12.18 -1.55 3.67
C SER A 64 -12.92 -0.26 4.02
N LYS A 65 -12.39 0.52 4.97
CA LYS A 65 -12.95 1.84 5.29
C LYS A 65 -12.81 2.80 4.11
N LEU A 66 -11.65 2.79 3.45
CA LEU A 66 -11.42 3.62 2.26
C LEU A 66 -12.37 3.25 1.12
N ASP A 67 -12.69 1.98 0.96
CA ASP A 67 -13.65 1.54 -0.05
C ASP A 67 -15.03 2.16 0.17
N ARG A 68 -15.41 2.37 1.42
CA ARG A 68 -16.68 3.03 1.76
C ARG A 68 -16.64 4.54 1.55
N LEU A 69 -15.45 5.11 1.41
CA LEU A 69 -15.23 6.55 1.23
C LEU A 69 -14.82 6.91 -0.21
N ASN A 70 -15.00 5.99 -1.14
CA ASN A 70 -14.47 6.12 -2.51
C ASN A 70 -15.03 7.32 -3.28
N ASP A 71 -16.21 7.81 -2.92
CA ASP A 71 -16.82 9.00 -3.57
C ASP A 71 -16.34 10.31 -2.93
N THR A 72 -15.48 10.25 -1.93
CA THR A 72 -15.00 11.43 -1.20
C THR A 72 -13.55 11.72 -1.59
N THR A 73 -13.27 12.98 -1.93
CA THR A 73 -11.93 13.41 -2.34
C THR A 73 -10.90 13.17 -1.24
N GLY A 74 -9.76 12.63 -1.62
CA GLY A 74 -8.63 12.44 -0.72
C GLY A 74 -8.50 11.03 -0.15
N TYR A 75 -9.46 10.16 -0.40
CA TYR A 75 -9.48 8.79 0.16
C TYR A 75 -9.18 7.71 -0.88
N GLY A 76 -8.65 8.09 -2.05
CA GLY A 76 -8.30 7.13 -3.09
C GLY A 76 -7.06 6.33 -2.75
N TYR A 77 -7.03 5.06 -3.17
CA TYR A 77 -5.85 4.20 -3.00
C TYR A 77 -5.79 3.13 -4.08
N ARG A 78 -4.57 2.59 -4.27
CA ARG A 78 -4.32 1.40 -5.07
C ARG A 78 -3.30 0.55 -4.32
N PHE A 79 -3.71 -0.66 -3.95
CA PHE A 79 -2.89 -1.66 -3.27
C PHE A 79 -2.41 -2.68 -4.30
N MET A 80 -1.15 -3.06 -4.20
CA MET A 80 -0.55 -4.11 -5.03
C MET A 80 0.30 -5.01 -4.17
N ARG A 81 0.12 -6.32 -4.34
CA ARG A 81 0.94 -7.34 -3.69
C ARG A 81 1.43 -8.32 -4.74
N LEU A 82 2.73 -8.53 -4.76
CA LEU A 82 3.39 -9.50 -5.62
C LEU A 82 4.09 -10.54 -4.75
N GLY A 83 3.61 -11.78 -4.80
CA GLY A 83 4.16 -12.87 -4.01
C GLY A 83 5.42 -13.48 -4.62
N GLU A 84 5.92 -14.55 -4.00
CA GLU A 84 7.13 -15.24 -4.46
C GLU A 84 6.93 -15.92 -5.82
N ASN A 85 5.71 -16.34 -6.13
CA ASN A 85 5.36 -16.90 -7.44
C ASN A 85 4.96 -15.78 -8.37
N ASP A 86 5.44 -15.79 -9.61
CA ASP A 86 5.21 -14.72 -10.59
C ASP A 86 3.74 -14.48 -10.88
N ASP A 87 2.89 -15.48 -10.74
CA ASP A 87 1.45 -15.38 -10.97
C ASP A 87 0.65 -15.03 -9.72
N ASP A 88 1.30 -14.88 -8.57
CA ASP A 88 0.64 -14.49 -7.33
C ASP A 88 0.62 -12.98 -7.21
N VAL A 89 -0.37 -12.37 -7.85
CA VAL A 89 -0.56 -10.93 -7.90
C VAL A 89 -1.92 -10.58 -7.33
N GLU A 90 -1.94 -9.62 -6.42
CA GLU A 90 -3.19 -9.09 -5.88
C GLU A 90 -3.22 -7.59 -6.10
N ILE A 91 -4.32 -7.10 -6.66
CA ILE A 91 -4.54 -5.67 -6.88
C ILE A 91 -5.90 -5.31 -6.27
N ARG A 92 -5.92 -4.25 -5.47
CA ARG A 92 -7.13 -3.74 -4.86
C ARG A 92 -7.11 -2.22 -4.93
N GLN A 93 -8.19 -1.60 -5.38
CA GLN A 93 -8.23 -0.15 -5.52
C GLN A 93 -9.65 0.38 -5.42
N ASN A 94 -9.78 1.63 -5.01
CA ASN A 94 -11.06 2.33 -5.02
C ASN A 94 -11.07 3.53 -5.97
N ASN A 95 -9.94 3.86 -6.58
CA ASN A 95 -9.84 4.96 -7.54
C ASN A 95 -8.96 4.52 -8.72
N TYR A 96 -9.57 4.39 -9.90
CA TYR A 96 -8.90 3.90 -11.10
C TYR A 96 -7.96 4.92 -11.75
N ASP A 97 -7.99 6.17 -11.29
CA ASP A 97 -7.06 7.20 -11.75
C ASP A 97 -5.70 7.11 -11.05
N ILE A 98 -5.62 6.34 -9.95
CA ILE A 98 -4.35 6.10 -9.26
C ILE A 98 -3.63 4.95 -9.96
N GLU A 99 -2.45 5.22 -10.52
CA GLU A 99 -1.68 4.25 -11.29
C GLU A 99 -0.41 3.84 -10.56
N LEU A 100 -0.16 2.54 -10.54
CA LEU A 100 1.06 1.95 -10.06
C LEU A 100 1.22 0.62 -10.80
N TRP A 101 2.40 0.38 -11.38
CA TRP A 101 2.61 -0.74 -12.28
C TRP A 101 3.58 -1.76 -11.72
N MET A 102 3.47 -3.02 -12.19
CA MET A 102 4.44 -4.06 -11.92
C MET A 102 4.60 -4.93 -13.16
N ILE A 103 5.78 -5.53 -13.31
CA ILE A 103 6.02 -6.61 -14.26
C ILE A 103 6.43 -7.84 -13.45
N ARG A 104 7.68 -7.92 -13.02
CA ARG A 104 8.17 -8.96 -12.11
C ARG A 104 8.46 -8.39 -10.73
N LYS A 105 8.33 -7.11 -10.61
CA LYS A 105 8.57 -6.32 -9.41
C LYS A 105 7.66 -5.10 -9.50
N ILE A 106 7.22 -4.60 -8.35
CA ILE A 106 6.47 -3.36 -8.33
C ILE A 106 7.37 -2.23 -8.80
N ASP A 107 6.90 -1.48 -9.78
CA ASP A 107 7.66 -0.42 -10.42
C ASP A 107 7.44 0.91 -9.70
N ILE A 108 8.38 1.27 -8.84
CA ILE A 108 8.38 2.59 -8.20
C ILE A 108 9.07 3.55 -9.16
N PRO A 109 8.40 4.63 -9.61
CA PRO A 109 9.02 5.58 -10.53
C PRO A 109 10.32 6.16 -9.98
N ASP A 110 11.30 6.36 -10.86
CA ASP A 110 12.58 6.97 -10.48
C ASP A 110 12.40 8.45 -10.13
N GLY A 111 13.24 8.94 -9.25
CA GLY A 111 13.30 10.35 -8.92
C GLY A 111 12.25 10.85 -7.95
N LEU A 112 11.45 9.97 -7.38
CA LEU A 112 10.48 10.36 -6.37
C LEU A 112 11.18 10.72 -5.05
N GLU A 113 10.63 11.72 -4.37
CA GLU A 113 11.14 12.11 -3.06
C GLU A 113 10.77 11.04 -2.02
N GLU A 114 11.78 10.49 -1.35
CA GLU A 114 11.55 9.62 -0.21
C GLU A 114 11.33 10.49 1.02
N ILE A 115 10.25 10.25 1.75
CA ILE A 115 9.89 11.05 2.92
C ILE A 115 9.95 10.22 4.19
N GLU A 116 9.87 10.88 5.33
CA GLU A 116 9.80 10.21 6.62
C GLU A 116 8.53 9.38 6.72
N LYS A 117 8.73 8.18 7.26
CA LYS A 117 7.65 7.20 7.43
C LYS A 117 6.64 7.61 8.49
#